data_93c1cc845f0c73fabf47c8f49bb42cf2
#
_entry.id   93c1cc845f0c73fabf47c8f49bb42cf2
#
_cell.length_a   1.000
_cell.length_b   1.000
_cell.length_c   1.000
_cell.angle_alpha   90.00
_cell.angle_beta   90.00
_cell.angle_gamma   90.00
#
_symmetry.space_group_name_H-M   'P 1'
#
loop_
_entity.id
_entity.type
_entity.pdbx_description
1 polymer ?
#
loop_
_entity_poly.entity_id
_entity_poly.type
_entity_poly.pdbx_seq_one_letter_code
_entity_poly.pdbx_strand_id
1 'polypeptide(L)'
;GVLFKVDKDAYIDLCKEESKKTLFGYGLSLTDAQKRAVEKRLAEIDELLAVWNPSAELKNNDHTYAYKLKHGLGAQLYKFKTSQFKTYFILSTNCCLLADSIIGQAGTAILDMRGIIAPGTYQSYLQYEFESANDLVVAQNIYQ
;
A
#
# COMPACT_ATOMS: atom_id res chain seq x y z
N GLY A 1 -7.84 9.68 -5.32
CA GLY A 1 -7.07 9.01 -4.29
C GLY A 1 -5.75 9.72 -4.01
N VAL A 2 -5.27 9.55 -2.81
CA VAL A 2 -3.98 10.09 -2.38
C VAL A 2 -3.04 8.92 -2.10
N LEU A 3 -1.85 8.95 -2.71
CA LEU A 3 -0.78 8.02 -2.40
C LEU A 3 0.22 8.73 -1.49
N PHE A 4 0.64 8.08 -0.42
CA PHE A 4 1.69 8.61 0.44
C PHE A 4 2.90 7.69 0.49
N LYS A 5 4.07 8.30 0.60
CA LYS A 5 5.35 7.61 0.84
C LYS A 5 5.86 8.05 2.21
N VAL A 6 6.18 7.10 3.05
CA VAL A 6 6.57 7.34 4.44
C VAL A 6 7.63 6.33 4.86
N ASP A 7 8.45 6.70 5.83
CA ASP A 7 9.37 5.77 6.44
C ASP A 7 8.61 4.63 7.13
N LYS A 8 9.06 3.40 6.89
CA LYS A 8 8.39 2.20 7.39
C LYS A 8 8.29 2.19 8.91
N ASP A 9 9.39 2.45 9.60
CA ASP A 9 9.42 2.35 11.06
C ASP A 9 8.60 3.46 11.71
N ALA A 10 8.65 4.66 11.16
CA ALA A 10 7.82 5.77 11.62
C ALA A 10 6.33 5.46 11.46
N TYR A 11 5.94 4.85 10.35
CA TYR A 11 4.55 4.46 10.12
C TYR A 11 4.08 3.33 11.06
N ILE A 12 4.95 2.35 11.31
CA ILE A 12 4.66 1.28 12.28
C ILE A 12 4.42 1.87 13.66
N ASP A 13 5.29 2.78 14.12
CA ASP A 13 5.15 3.43 15.42
C ASP A 13 3.85 4.23 15.52
N LEU A 14 3.50 4.97 14.48
CA LEU A 14 2.23 5.70 14.43
C LEU A 14 1.03 4.75 14.60
N CYS A 15 1.03 3.64 13.87
CA CYS A 15 -0.06 2.67 13.94
C CYS A 15 -0.17 2.02 15.31
N LYS A 16 0.95 1.74 15.96
CA LYS A 16 0.97 1.16 17.31
C LYS A 16 0.49 2.15 18.36
N GLU A 17 0.95 3.38 18.30
CA GLU A 17 0.70 4.39 19.34
C GLU A 17 -0.66 5.06 19.21
N GLU A 18 -1.03 5.50 18.00
CA GLU A 18 -2.26 6.26 17.79
C GLU A 18 -3.44 5.40 17.41
N SER A 19 -3.27 4.54 16.42
CA SER A 19 -4.38 3.72 15.91
C SER A 19 -4.59 2.46 16.71
N LYS A 20 -3.60 2.03 17.47
CA LYS A 20 -3.58 0.78 18.25
C LYS A 20 -3.98 -0.43 17.40
N LYS A 21 -3.55 -0.42 16.14
CA LYS A 21 -3.82 -1.48 15.17
C LYS A 21 -2.61 -2.39 15.03
N THR A 22 -2.89 -3.67 14.94
CA THR A 22 -1.88 -4.66 14.58
C THR A 22 -1.56 -4.55 13.10
N LEU A 23 -0.28 -4.46 12.76
CA LEU A 23 0.20 -4.51 11.39
C LEU A 23 0.81 -5.87 11.09
N PHE A 24 0.55 -6.36 9.90
CA PHE A 24 1.12 -7.60 9.40
C PHE A 24 2.01 -7.31 8.21
N GLY A 25 3.29 -7.66 8.32
CA GLY A 25 4.23 -7.59 7.23
C GLY A 25 4.49 -8.97 6.66
N TYR A 26 4.50 -9.08 5.34
CA TYR A 26 4.79 -10.34 4.65
C TYR A 26 5.99 -10.18 3.73
N GLY A 27 6.97 -11.06 3.90
CA GLY A 27 8.15 -11.11 3.05
C GLY A 27 7.91 -12.01 1.86
N LEU A 28 8.19 -11.49 0.67
CA LEU A 28 8.06 -12.24 -0.58
C LEU A 28 9.44 -12.62 -1.12
N SER A 29 9.58 -13.89 -1.53
CA SER A 29 10.78 -14.37 -2.22
C SER A 29 10.57 -14.19 -3.72
N LEU A 30 11.36 -13.31 -4.33
CA LEU A 30 11.26 -13.00 -5.75
C LEU A 30 12.58 -13.32 -6.45
N THR A 31 12.48 -13.86 -7.67
CA THR A 31 13.63 -13.98 -8.56
C THR A 31 14.11 -12.61 -9.01
N ASP A 32 15.32 -12.51 -9.54
CA ASP A 32 15.83 -11.23 -10.06
C ASP A 32 14.95 -10.67 -11.17
N ALA A 33 14.41 -11.53 -12.04
CA ALA A 33 13.49 -11.12 -13.10
C ALA A 33 12.18 -10.55 -12.52
N GLN A 34 11.64 -11.22 -11.49
CA GLN A 34 10.44 -10.75 -10.80
C GLN A 34 10.67 -9.41 -10.08
N LYS A 35 11.81 -9.26 -9.43
CA LYS A 35 12.20 -7.98 -8.79
C LYS A 35 12.25 -6.85 -9.82
N ARG A 36 12.88 -7.09 -10.97
CA ARG A 36 12.94 -6.09 -12.04
C ARG A 36 11.56 -5.70 -12.56
N ALA A 37 10.66 -6.67 -12.71
CA ALA A 37 9.29 -6.41 -13.14
C ALA A 37 8.53 -5.55 -12.12
N VAL A 38 8.67 -5.83 -10.84
CA VAL A 38 8.07 -5.04 -9.75
C VAL A 38 8.65 -3.63 -9.72
N GLU A 39 9.97 -3.49 -9.82
CA GLU A 39 10.65 -2.18 -9.84
C GLU A 39 10.21 -1.34 -11.05
N LYS A 40 10.07 -1.97 -12.20
CA LYS A 40 9.56 -1.30 -13.41
C LYS A 40 8.12 -0.79 -13.18
N ARG A 41 7.27 -1.60 -12.56
CA ARG A 41 5.90 -1.18 -12.25
C ARG A 41 5.87 -0.03 -11.27
N LEU A 42 6.72 -0.03 -10.25
CA LEU A 42 6.83 1.08 -9.30
C LEU A 42 7.28 2.36 -10.00
N ALA A 43 8.23 2.27 -10.93
CA ALA A 43 8.66 3.42 -11.72
C ALA A 43 7.54 3.97 -12.62
N GLU A 44 6.75 3.09 -13.23
CA GLU A 44 5.57 3.48 -14.03
C GLU A 44 4.55 4.23 -13.18
N ILE A 45 4.32 3.76 -11.94
CA ILE A 45 3.43 4.44 -11.00
C ILE A 45 3.98 5.82 -10.65
N ASP A 46 5.26 5.93 -10.36
CA ASP A 46 5.88 7.23 -10.02
C ASP A 46 5.70 8.26 -11.13
N GLU A 47 5.75 7.86 -12.40
CA GLU A 47 5.49 8.75 -13.54
C GLU A 47 4.06 9.29 -13.59
N LEU A 48 3.12 8.57 -12.98
CA LEU A 48 1.71 8.97 -12.93
C LEU A 48 1.38 9.91 -11.77
N LEU A 49 2.34 10.16 -10.89
CA LEU A 49 2.12 10.91 -9.66
C LEU A 49 2.49 12.39 -9.82
N ALA A 50 1.70 13.24 -9.18
CA ALA A 50 2.03 14.65 -8.98
C ALA A 50 2.03 14.93 -7.47
N VAL A 51 2.98 15.75 -7.02
CA VAL A 51 3.05 16.16 -5.61
C VAL A 51 1.73 16.85 -5.24
N TRP A 52 1.18 16.44 -4.12
CA TRP A 52 -0.04 17.04 -3.58
C TRP A 52 0.21 17.54 -2.16
N ASN A 53 -0.20 18.76 -1.90
CA ASN A 53 -0.18 19.31 -0.57
C ASN A 53 -1.62 19.40 -0.06
N PRO A 54 -1.89 18.94 1.18
CA PRO A 54 -3.17 19.22 1.82
C PRO A 54 -3.36 20.73 1.77
N SER A 55 -4.43 21.17 1.14
CA SER A 55 -4.61 22.59 0.83
C SER A 55 -4.75 23.44 2.10
N ALA A 56 -4.51 24.74 1.95
CA ALA A 56 -4.76 25.71 2.98
C ALA A 56 -6.23 25.70 3.48
N GLU A 57 -7.13 25.14 2.69
CA GLU A 57 -8.54 24.92 3.06
C GLU A 57 -8.68 23.98 4.25
N LEU A 58 -7.69 23.14 4.49
CA LEU A 58 -7.66 22.21 5.62
C LEU A 58 -6.97 22.80 6.85
N LYS A 59 -6.57 24.08 6.84
CA LYS A 59 -5.91 24.74 7.98
C LYS A 59 -6.71 24.67 9.28
N ASN A 60 -8.02 24.61 9.17
CA ASN A 60 -8.91 24.49 10.32
C ASN A 60 -9.23 23.04 10.69
N ASN A 61 -8.66 22.10 9.96
CA ASN A 61 -8.93 20.67 10.13
C ASN A 61 -7.61 19.91 10.34
N ASP A 62 -6.93 20.24 11.45
CA ASP A 62 -5.65 19.64 11.85
C ASP A 62 -5.73 18.12 12.05
N HIS A 63 -6.89 17.52 11.83
CA HIS A 63 -7.18 16.14 12.14
C HIS A 63 -7.30 15.23 10.93
N THR A 64 -7.13 15.73 9.70
CA THR A 64 -7.12 14.85 8.54
C THR A 64 -5.92 13.91 8.60
N TYR A 65 -6.13 12.66 8.23
CA TYR A 65 -5.07 11.66 8.23
C TYR A 65 -3.89 12.07 7.34
N ALA A 66 -4.18 12.67 6.18
CA ALA A 66 -3.14 13.17 5.28
C ALA A 66 -2.29 14.27 5.93
N TYR A 67 -2.92 15.18 6.65
CA TYR A 67 -2.20 16.23 7.39
C TYR A 67 -1.28 15.63 8.45
N LYS A 68 -1.78 14.68 9.24
CA LYS A 68 -1.00 13.99 10.27
C LYS A 68 0.21 13.25 9.67
N LEU A 69 0.03 12.56 8.56
CA LEU A 69 1.13 11.86 7.88
C LEU A 69 2.20 12.85 7.41
N LYS A 70 1.79 13.96 6.81
CA LYS A 70 2.74 14.95 6.28
C LYS A 70 3.49 15.66 7.40
N HIS A 71 2.79 16.20 8.36
CA HIS A 71 3.39 17.06 9.39
C HIS A 71 3.92 16.27 10.58
N GLY A 72 3.33 15.13 10.90
CA GLY A 72 3.80 14.27 11.99
C GLY A 72 4.94 13.34 11.61
N LEU A 73 4.90 12.75 10.42
CA LEU A 73 5.88 11.76 9.96
C LEU A 73 6.75 12.22 8.80
N GLY A 74 6.54 13.42 8.27
CA GLY A 74 7.26 13.89 7.11
C GLY A 74 6.93 13.12 5.83
N ALA A 75 5.75 12.52 5.74
CA ALA A 75 5.33 11.76 4.57
C ALA A 75 5.23 12.65 3.34
N GLN A 76 5.57 12.10 2.19
CA GLN A 76 5.36 12.72 0.90
C GLN A 76 4.00 12.29 0.36
N LEU A 77 3.20 13.25 -0.08
CA LEU A 77 1.85 13.00 -0.57
C LEU A 77 1.76 13.28 -2.07
N TYR A 78 1.03 12.41 -2.76
CA TYR A 78 0.87 12.47 -4.21
C TYR A 78 -0.57 12.19 -4.61
N LYS A 79 -0.95 12.73 -5.76
CA LYS A 79 -2.18 12.33 -6.46
C LYS A 79 -1.83 11.81 -7.84
N PHE A 80 -2.63 10.88 -8.33
CA PHE A 80 -2.49 10.36 -9.68
C PHE A 80 -3.00 11.39 -10.69
N LYS A 81 -2.16 11.72 -11.66
CA LYS A 81 -2.53 12.61 -12.78
C LYS A 81 -3.52 11.95 -13.70
N THR A 82 -3.32 10.65 -13.94
CA THR A 82 -4.15 9.80 -14.80
C THR A 82 -4.26 8.41 -14.18
N SER A 83 -4.84 7.47 -14.87
CA SER A 83 -5.09 6.08 -14.50
C SER A 83 -6.34 5.84 -13.67
N GLN A 84 -6.70 4.57 -13.52
CA GLN A 84 -7.85 4.17 -12.71
C GLN A 84 -7.72 4.57 -11.23
N PHE A 85 -6.49 4.75 -10.73
CA PHE A 85 -6.24 5.12 -9.34
C PHE A 85 -6.44 6.61 -9.06
N LYS A 86 -6.70 7.41 -10.08
CA LYS A 86 -7.00 8.85 -9.91
C LYS A 86 -8.20 9.06 -8.98
N THR A 87 -9.20 8.20 -9.08
CA THR A 87 -10.36 8.20 -8.19
C THR A 87 -10.27 7.01 -7.24
N TYR A 88 -10.27 7.27 -5.94
CA TYR A 88 -10.34 6.23 -4.94
C TYR A 88 -11.78 5.77 -4.77
N PHE A 89 -12.00 4.48 -4.94
CA PHE A 89 -13.31 3.88 -4.76
C PHE A 89 -13.17 2.58 -3.97
N ILE A 90 -13.79 2.53 -2.80
CA ILE A 90 -13.61 1.46 -1.83
C ILE A 90 -13.91 0.05 -2.38
N LEU A 91 -14.78 -0.04 -3.35
CA LEU A 91 -15.20 -1.32 -3.94
C LEU A 91 -14.37 -1.73 -5.17
N SER A 92 -13.48 -0.88 -5.66
CA SER A 92 -12.71 -1.19 -6.86
C SER A 92 -11.30 -0.63 -6.83
N THR A 93 -11.13 0.67 -7.05
CA THR A 93 -9.82 1.32 -7.16
C THR A 93 -9.30 1.74 -5.77
N ASN A 94 -8.93 0.78 -4.96
CA ASN A 94 -8.45 0.97 -3.59
C ASN A 94 -6.97 0.60 -3.43
N CYS A 95 -6.46 0.69 -2.20
CA CYS A 95 -5.07 0.38 -1.88
C CYS A 95 -4.71 -1.08 -2.18
N CYS A 96 -5.63 -2.01 -2.03
CA CYS A 96 -5.38 -3.42 -2.31
C CYS A 96 -5.19 -3.67 -3.80
N LEU A 97 -6.01 -3.04 -4.64
CA LEU A 97 -5.85 -3.16 -6.08
C LEU A 97 -4.52 -2.56 -6.54
N LEU A 98 -4.10 -1.45 -5.93
CA LEU A 98 -2.79 -0.85 -6.22
C LEU A 98 -1.66 -1.82 -5.84
N ALA A 99 -1.69 -2.37 -4.64
CA ALA A 99 -0.70 -3.35 -4.18
C ALA A 99 -0.67 -4.58 -5.09
N ASP A 100 -1.84 -5.10 -5.43
CA ASP A 100 -1.97 -6.25 -6.33
C ASP A 100 -1.42 -5.96 -7.72
N SER A 101 -1.64 -4.76 -8.25
CA SER A 101 -1.10 -4.36 -9.55
C SER A 101 0.43 -4.32 -9.58
N ILE A 102 1.06 -4.12 -8.42
CA ILE A 102 2.51 -4.12 -8.26
C ILE A 102 3.02 -5.55 -8.12
N ILE A 103 2.46 -6.31 -7.20
CA ILE A 103 2.87 -7.69 -6.90
C ILE A 103 2.56 -8.62 -8.08
N GLY A 104 1.46 -8.37 -8.78
CA GLY A 104 1.06 -9.14 -9.95
C GLY A 104 2.10 -9.16 -11.07
N GLN A 105 2.98 -8.16 -11.14
CA GLN A 105 4.09 -8.15 -12.10
C GLN A 105 5.12 -9.25 -11.81
N ALA A 106 5.15 -9.75 -10.59
CA ALA A 106 5.99 -10.90 -10.24
C ALA A 106 5.43 -12.25 -10.72
N GLY A 107 4.29 -12.24 -11.43
CA GLY A 107 3.63 -13.46 -11.91
C GLY A 107 2.80 -14.15 -10.85
N THR A 108 2.52 -13.48 -9.76
CA THR A 108 1.68 -14.01 -8.70
C THR A 108 0.24 -13.54 -8.96
N ALA A 109 -0.60 -14.44 -9.40
CA ALA A 109 -2.04 -14.20 -9.41
C ALA A 109 -2.55 -14.27 -7.98
N ILE A 110 -2.20 -13.24 -7.18
CA ILE A 110 -2.60 -13.18 -5.77
C ILE A 110 -4.10 -13.04 -5.66
N LEU A 111 -4.72 -12.41 -6.65
CA LEU A 111 -6.16 -12.25 -6.63
C LEU A 111 -6.73 -12.54 -8.02
N ASP A 112 -6.95 -13.79 -8.30
CA ASP A 112 -7.93 -14.17 -9.32
C ASP A 112 -9.35 -13.99 -8.73
N MET A 113 -9.48 -13.06 -7.81
CA MET A 113 -10.77 -12.71 -7.24
C MET A 113 -11.39 -11.58 -8.04
N ARG A 114 -12.19 -11.95 -9.00
CA ARG A 114 -13.11 -11.02 -9.63
C ARG A 114 -14.12 -10.57 -8.59
N GLY A 115 -13.90 -9.40 -7.98
CA GLY A 115 -14.80 -8.90 -6.98
C GLY A 115 -14.21 -7.81 -6.11
N ILE A 116 -14.85 -7.56 -5.00
CA ILE A 116 -14.43 -6.55 -4.02
C ILE A 116 -13.17 -7.06 -3.31
N ILE A 117 -12.08 -6.34 -3.48
CA ILE A 117 -10.83 -6.61 -2.78
C ILE A 117 -10.80 -5.73 -1.54
N ALA A 118 -10.99 -6.34 -0.39
CA ALA A 118 -10.90 -5.65 0.89
C ALA A 118 -9.54 -5.93 1.56
N PRO A 119 -8.97 -4.98 2.33
CA PRO A 119 -7.70 -5.19 3.02
C PRO A 119 -7.67 -6.45 3.89
N GLY A 120 -8.75 -6.75 4.58
CA GLY A 120 -8.85 -7.96 5.41
C GLY A 120 -8.78 -9.25 4.59
N THR A 121 -9.41 -9.27 3.43
CA THR A 121 -9.36 -10.41 2.51
C THR A 121 -7.95 -10.62 1.96
N TYR A 122 -7.27 -9.52 1.65
CA TYR A 122 -5.89 -9.55 1.16
C TYR A 122 -4.94 -10.09 2.23
N GLN A 123 -5.08 -9.62 3.45
CA GLN A 123 -4.29 -10.08 4.58
C GLN A 123 -4.54 -11.57 4.85
N SER A 124 -5.78 -12.03 4.81
CA SER A 124 -6.13 -13.44 4.98
C SER A 124 -5.51 -14.31 3.90
N TYR A 125 -5.47 -13.83 2.68
CA TYR A 125 -4.82 -14.53 1.58
C TYR A 125 -3.30 -14.68 1.81
N LEU A 126 -2.63 -13.61 2.18
CA LEU A 126 -1.19 -13.64 2.48
C LEU A 126 -0.87 -14.55 3.67
N GLN A 127 -1.72 -14.55 4.68
CA GLN A 127 -1.63 -15.44 5.84
C GLN A 127 -1.74 -16.90 5.40
N TYR A 128 -2.72 -17.21 4.56
CA TYR A 128 -2.91 -18.56 4.02
C TYR A 128 -1.69 -19.02 3.22
N GLU A 129 -1.17 -18.16 2.34
CA GLU A 129 0.02 -18.48 1.54
C GLU A 129 1.26 -18.71 2.40
N PHE A 130 1.41 -17.93 3.47
CA PHE A 130 2.50 -18.11 4.43
C PHE A 130 2.38 -19.45 5.17
N GLU A 131 1.19 -19.77 5.66
CA GLU A 131 0.93 -21.00 6.40
C GLU A 131 1.02 -22.26 5.51
N SER A 132 0.74 -22.11 4.23
CA SER A 132 0.84 -23.20 3.25
C SER A 132 2.29 -23.54 2.88
N ALA A 133 3.26 -22.79 3.41
CA ALA A 133 4.69 -22.99 3.16
C ALA A 133 5.05 -23.01 1.66
N ASN A 134 4.42 -22.13 0.87
CA ASN A 134 4.77 -21.97 -0.53
C ASN A 134 6.07 -21.15 -0.67
N ASP A 135 6.64 -21.15 -1.87
CA ASP A 135 7.92 -20.51 -2.15
C ASP A 135 7.81 -18.99 -2.33
N LEU A 136 6.62 -18.41 -2.28
CA LEU A 136 6.39 -16.98 -2.52
C LEU A 136 6.39 -16.19 -1.23
N VAL A 137 5.50 -16.51 -0.28
CA VAL A 137 5.39 -15.82 1.00
C VAL A 137 6.21 -16.58 2.03
N VAL A 138 7.39 -16.06 2.36
CA VAL A 138 8.40 -16.78 3.13
C VAL A 138 8.62 -16.22 4.54
N ALA A 139 8.03 -15.08 4.84
CA ALA A 139 8.18 -14.45 6.15
C ALA A 139 6.93 -13.68 6.55
N GLN A 140 6.67 -13.64 7.85
CA GLN A 140 5.61 -12.84 8.46
C GLN A 140 6.17 -12.10 9.66
N ASN A 141 5.89 -10.82 9.75
CA ASN A 141 6.19 -9.99 10.91
C ASN A 141 4.90 -9.38 11.45
N ILE A 142 4.68 -9.49 12.75
CA ILE A 142 3.51 -8.93 13.41
C ILE A 142 3.98 -7.79 14.30
N TYR A 143 3.43 -6.61 14.07
CA TYR A 143 3.73 -5.38 14.80
C TYR A 143 2.52 -5.00 15.66
N GLN A 144 2.71 -5.08 16.96
CA GLN A 144 1.67 -4.78 17.97
C GLN A 144 2.08 -3.63 18.86
#